data_46498666dc3a95ff575be84e9a80e09c
#
_entry.id   46498666dc3a95ff575be84e9a80e09c
#
_cell.length_a   1.000
_cell.length_b   1.000
_cell.length_c   1.000
_cell.angle_alpha   90.00
_cell.angle_beta   90.00
_cell.angle_gamma   90.00
#
_symmetry.space_group_name_H-M   'P 1'
#
loop_
_entity.id
_entity.type
_entity.pdbx_description
1 polymer ?
#
loop_
_entity_poly.entity_id
_entity_poly.type
_entity_poly.pdbx_seq_one_letter_code
_entity_poly.pdbx_strand_id
1 'polypeptide(L)'
;MKDSELGCHIDNYFYGLFGYADDCALLSPSREGLQSTLNICAKYFADHGINISVNVIPEKSKTKCMAFNISDTPASLSLYNIMLPWVKSAIHLGHTITTHDVTNFDVLSHKAIFNSKVHELRQELGDQHPEVFISMVQTYLTSMYGSNLWELYHASANKLYSAWNFLIKNAFNLPYPTHRYITFNITNKTHIRVSLLRRFVNFYTALALCPKPEIVHLAHLQKSDQRSVFGRNCAQICNEFNVNSINELDCRDICMPSIMEERQEWRIPMLMDLINMRDDTNCDLPADVMTNFINIICCGD
;
A
#
# COMPACT_ATOMS: atom_id res chain seq x y z
N MET A 1 32.29 3.23 -7.12
CA MET A 1 31.45 2.15 -6.59
C MET A 1 31.08 1.13 -7.66
N LYS A 2 30.45 1.54 -8.74
CA LYS A 2 30.03 0.62 -9.82
C LYS A 2 31.22 -0.23 -10.34
N ASP A 3 32.41 0.38 -10.40
CA ASP A 3 33.66 -0.26 -10.89
C ASP A 3 34.46 -1.00 -9.81
N SER A 4 33.97 -1.04 -8.55
CA SER A 4 34.71 -1.61 -7.42
C SER A 4 34.34 -3.07 -7.12
N GLU A 5 33.43 -3.68 -7.85
CA GLU A 5 32.84 -5.01 -7.60
C GLU A 5 32.18 -5.15 -6.20
N LEU A 6 32.11 -4.04 -5.45
CA LEU A 6 31.48 -3.99 -4.13
C LEU A 6 29.99 -3.68 -4.26
N GLY A 7 29.20 -4.12 -3.29
CA GLY A 7 27.76 -3.90 -3.25
C GLY A 7 26.96 -5.00 -3.90
N CYS A 8 25.68 -4.77 -4.10
CA CYS A 8 24.77 -5.74 -4.69
C CYS A 8 24.79 -5.67 -6.22
N HIS A 9 25.02 -6.79 -6.88
CA HIS A 9 24.87 -6.91 -8.32
C HIS A 9 23.88 -8.03 -8.62
N ILE A 10 23.04 -7.83 -9.62
CA ILE A 10 22.16 -8.86 -10.18
C ILE A 10 22.37 -8.82 -11.69
N ASP A 11 22.82 -9.92 -12.27
CA ASP A 11 23.35 -9.98 -13.63
C ASP A 11 24.42 -8.89 -13.85
N ASN A 12 24.23 -8.02 -14.83
CA ASN A 12 25.18 -6.94 -15.15
C ASN A 12 24.80 -5.60 -14.52
N TYR A 13 23.81 -5.54 -13.63
CA TYR A 13 23.33 -4.31 -13.04
C TYR A 13 23.76 -4.15 -11.60
N PHE A 14 24.15 -2.93 -11.25
CA PHE A 14 24.54 -2.54 -9.90
C PHE A 14 23.35 -2.02 -9.10
N TYR A 15 23.09 -2.64 -7.94
CA TYR A 15 22.03 -2.29 -7.00
C TYR A 15 22.57 -1.96 -5.60
N GLY A 16 23.87 -1.68 -5.49
CA GLY A 16 24.52 -1.45 -4.20
C GLY A 16 24.27 -0.09 -3.56
N LEU A 17 23.70 0.88 -4.31
CA LEU A 17 23.44 2.24 -3.82
C LEU A 17 22.15 2.79 -4.42
N PHE A 18 21.25 3.23 -3.54
CA PHE A 18 20.08 4.03 -3.88
C PHE A 18 20.13 5.35 -3.15
N GLY A 19 19.96 6.45 -3.86
CA GLY A 19 19.93 7.79 -3.30
C GLY A 19 18.62 8.51 -3.64
N TYR A 20 18.05 9.18 -2.66
CA TYR A 20 16.93 10.10 -2.83
C TYR A 20 17.18 11.35 -1.99
N ALA A 21 17.50 12.47 -2.65
CA ALA A 21 17.95 13.69 -2.01
C ALA A 21 19.16 13.42 -1.08
N ASP A 22 18.99 13.64 0.21
CA ASP A 22 19.98 13.40 1.26
C ASP A 22 19.93 11.97 1.85
N ASP A 23 18.88 11.21 1.56
CA ASP A 23 18.74 9.82 2.02
C ASP A 23 19.44 8.86 1.06
N CYS A 24 20.30 8.00 1.61
CA CYS A 24 21.01 6.95 0.88
C CYS A 24 20.79 5.58 1.52
N ALA A 25 20.52 4.57 0.69
CA ALA A 25 20.50 3.18 1.09
C ALA A 25 21.63 2.41 0.41
N LEU A 26 22.48 1.74 1.22
CA LEU A 26 23.59 0.89 0.75
C LEU A 26 23.17 -0.56 0.89
N LEU A 27 23.36 -1.36 -0.16
CA LEU A 27 23.05 -2.78 -0.18
C LEU A 27 24.31 -3.58 -0.51
N SER A 28 24.55 -4.64 0.24
CA SER A 28 25.64 -5.59 0.00
C SER A 28 25.24 -6.99 0.44
N PRO A 29 25.68 -8.04 -0.27
CA PRO A 29 25.44 -9.41 0.12
C PRO A 29 26.30 -9.87 1.31
N SER A 30 27.32 -9.10 1.69
CA SER A 30 28.21 -9.41 2.82
C SER A 30 28.43 -8.20 3.72
N ARG A 31 28.74 -8.49 4.97
CA ARG A 31 29.07 -7.48 6.00
C ARG A 31 30.33 -6.71 5.62
N GLU A 32 31.37 -7.41 5.16
CA GLU A 32 32.66 -6.84 4.76
C GLU A 32 32.50 -5.92 3.55
N GLY A 33 31.72 -6.34 2.55
CA GLY A 33 31.36 -5.52 1.39
C GLY A 33 30.60 -4.27 1.80
N LEU A 34 29.63 -4.39 2.75
CA LEU A 34 28.90 -3.24 3.25
C LEU A 34 29.80 -2.24 3.99
N GLN A 35 30.74 -2.72 4.82
CA GLN A 35 31.71 -1.87 5.51
C GLN A 35 32.60 -1.13 4.50
N SER A 36 33.08 -1.83 3.49
CA SER A 36 33.93 -1.23 2.44
C SER A 36 33.16 -0.16 1.66
N THR A 37 31.91 -0.46 1.27
CA THR A 37 31.05 0.48 0.58
C THR A 37 30.75 1.72 1.43
N LEU A 38 30.49 1.51 2.72
CA LEU A 38 30.25 2.59 3.69
C LEU A 38 31.47 3.51 3.82
N ASN A 39 32.69 2.94 3.88
CA ASN A 39 33.94 3.71 3.96
C ASN A 39 34.18 4.54 2.69
N ILE A 40 33.87 3.99 1.51
CA ILE A 40 33.97 4.73 0.24
C ILE A 40 32.96 5.89 0.21
N CYS A 41 31.72 5.66 0.63
CA CYS A 41 30.72 6.71 0.74
C CYS A 41 31.14 7.80 1.72
N ALA A 42 31.62 7.42 2.90
CA ALA A 42 32.05 8.36 3.92
C ALA A 42 33.17 9.28 3.42
N LYS A 43 34.16 8.68 2.75
CA LYS A 43 35.26 9.45 2.13
C LYS A 43 34.74 10.40 1.07
N TYR A 44 33.91 9.90 0.14
CA TYR A 44 33.35 10.72 -0.94
C TYR A 44 32.55 11.90 -0.39
N PHE A 45 31.70 11.68 0.58
CA PHE A 45 30.90 12.76 1.18
C PHE A 45 31.79 13.75 1.95
N ALA A 46 32.78 13.27 2.68
CA ALA A 46 33.74 14.15 3.38
C ALA A 46 34.52 15.03 2.41
N ASP A 47 34.97 14.49 1.26
CA ASP A 47 35.67 15.25 0.21
C ASP A 47 34.78 16.38 -0.39
N HIS A 48 33.43 16.25 -0.23
CA HIS A 48 32.45 17.27 -0.64
C HIS A 48 31.92 18.11 0.52
N GLY A 49 32.50 18.01 1.70
CA GLY A 49 32.10 18.77 2.90
C GLY A 49 30.79 18.26 3.53
N ILE A 50 30.34 17.06 3.19
CA ILE A 50 29.11 16.44 3.72
C ILE A 50 29.51 15.37 4.74
N ASN A 51 28.87 15.40 5.91
CA ASN A 51 29.06 14.39 6.95
C ASN A 51 27.82 13.48 7.05
N ILE A 52 28.04 12.16 7.07
CA ILE A 52 26.98 11.20 7.33
C ILE A 52 26.59 11.29 8.81
N SER A 53 25.30 11.42 9.08
CA SER A 53 24.78 11.57 10.45
C SER A 53 24.83 10.26 11.21
N VAL A 54 25.74 10.19 12.18
CA VAL A 54 25.84 9.10 13.16
C VAL A 54 25.80 9.64 14.57
N ASN A 55 25.37 8.82 15.52
CA ASN A 55 25.33 9.20 16.93
C ASN A 55 25.87 8.03 17.80
N VAL A 56 26.60 8.37 18.84
CA VAL A 56 27.09 7.40 19.83
C VAL A 56 25.93 6.69 20.54
N ILE A 57 24.80 7.41 20.70
CA ILE A 57 23.56 6.85 21.25
C ILE A 57 22.80 6.20 20.08
N PRO A 58 22.66 4.85 20.06
CA PRO A 58 22.09 4.11 18.93
C PRO A 58 20.70 4.58 18.51
N GLU A 59 19.85 4.92 19.48
CA GLU A 59 18.46 5.37 19.25
C GLU A 59 18.40 6.72 18.52
N LYS A 60 19.43 7.56 18.73
CA LYS A 60 19.55 8.90 18.10
C LYS A 60 20.29 8.86 16.77
N SER A 61 20.89 7.73 16.40
CA SER A 61 21.56 7.59 15.11
C SER A 61 20.53 7.59 13.97
N LYS A 62 20.73 8.47 12.96
CA LYS A 62 19.95 8.42 11.73
C LYS A 62 20.41 7.28 10.82
N THR A 63 21.71 7.00 10.80
CA THR A 63 22.28 5.86 10.06
C THR A 63 22.08 4.58 10.85
N LYS A 64 21.43 3.59 10.25
CA LYS A 64 21.09 2.31 10.87
C LYS A 64 21.45 1.17 9.92
N CYS A 65 21.74 0.00 10.47
CA CYS A 65 22.00 -1.21 9.72
C CYS A 65 20.87 -2.21 9.89
N MET A 66 20.51 -2.88 8.79
CA MET A 66 19.53 -3.96 8.79
C MET A 66 20.12 -5.17 8.09
N ALA A 67 19.84 -6.36 8.62
CA ALA A 67 20.28 -7.61 8.01
C ALA A 67 19.06 -8.48 7.74
N PHE A 68 18.98 -9.04 6.54
CA PHE A 68 17.86 -9.81 6.06
C PHE A 68 18.28 -11.27 5.84
N ASN A 69 17.39 -12.22 6.14
CA ASN A 69 17.57 -13.65 5.92
C ASN A 69 18.83 -14.22 6.60
N ILE A 70 19.14 -13.75 7.82
CA ILE A 70 20.25 -14.22 8.63
C ILE A 70 19.73 -14.88 9.91
N SER A 71 20.48 -15.88 10.41
CA SER A 71 20.19 -16.52 11.70
C SER A 71 20.71 -15.69 12.88
N ASP A 72 21.91 -15.14 12.74
CA ASP A 72 22.61 -14.43 13.80
C ASP A 72 22.93 -13.00 13.43
N THR A 73 22.90 -12.10 14.40
CA THR A 73 23.26 -10.69 14.17
C THR A 73 24.74 -10.61 13.76
N PRO A 74 25.05 -9.96 12.61
CA PRO A 74 26.43 -9.83 12.16
C PRO A 74 27.27 -8.97 13.11
N ALA A 75 28.60 -9.10 13.04
CA ALA A 75 29.49 -8.17 13.73
C ALA A 75 29.18 -6.72 13.32
N SER A 76 29.31 -5.81 14.28
CA SER A 76 28.97 -4.41 14.09
C SER A 76 29.74 -3.74 12.95
N LEU A 77 29.08 -2.85 12.24
CA LEU A 77 29.72 -1.91 11.30
C LEU A 77 30.11 -0.64 12.05
N SER A 78 31.10 0.07 11.55
CA SER A 78 31.53 1.32 12.15
C SER A 78 31.65 2.44 11.11
N LEU A 79 31.35 3.66 11.54
CA LEU A 79 31.55 4.88 10.77
C LEU A 79 32.08 5.97 11.70
N TYR A 80 33.19 6.62 11.31
CA TYR A 80 33.89 7.62 12.14
C TYR A 80 34.21 7.11 13.55
N ASN A 81 34.63 5.84 13.68
CA ASN A 81 34.87 5.12 14.94
C ASN A 81 33.62 4.98 15.85
N ILE A 82 32.43 5.24 15.33
CA ILE A 82 31.16 5.02 16.01
C ILE A 82 30.54 3.73 15.49
N MET A 83 30.15 2.84 16.39
CA MET A 83 29.48 1.59 16.04
C MET A 83 28.05 1.87 15.58
N LEU A 84 27.67 1.34 14.43
CA LEU A 84 26.31 1.50 13.89
C LEU A 84 25.36 0.45 14.50
N PRO A 85 24.14 0.85 14.87
CA PRO A 85 23.17 -0.07 15.43
C PRO A 85 22.58 -1.00 14.35
N TRP A 86 22.54 -2.30 14.67
CA TRP A 86 21.70 -3.25 13.95
C TRP A 86 20.26 -3.14 14.46
N VAL A 87 19.34 -2.88 13.57
CA VAL A 87 17.92 -2.72 13.91
C VAL A 87 17.07 -3.71 13.12
N LYS A 88 15.96 -4.15 13.74
CA LYS A 88 14.97 -5.02 13.08
C LYS A 88 13.95 -4.24 12.29
N SER A 89 13.84 -2.94 12.53
CA SER A 89 12.90 -2.05 11.86
C SER A 89 13.51 -0.65 11.73
N ALA A 90 13.30 -0.02 10.58
CA ALA A 90 13.70 1.36 10.32
C ALA A 90 12.67 2.03 9.40
N ILE A 91 12.55 3.34 9.54
CA ILE A 91 11.76 4.15 8.60
C ILE A 91 12.70 4.67 7.52
N HIS A 92 12.36 4.44 6.25
CA HIS A 92 13.06 4.98 5.08
C HIS A 92 12.05 5.51 4.08
N LEU A 93 12.19 6.75 3.67
CA LEU A 93 11.27 7.45 2.77
C LEU A 93 9.79 7.34 3.19
N GLY A 94 9.51 7.42 4.48
CA GLY A 94 8.16 7.31 5.03
C GLY A 94 7.59 5.88 5.15
N HIS A 95 8.38 4.86 4.75
CA HIS A 95 8.01 3.44 4.87
C HIS A 95 8.72 2.78 6.03
N THR A 96 7.99 1.95 6.76
CA THR A 96 8.58 1.08 7.76
C THR A 96 9.12 -0.18 7.10
N ILE A 97 10.44 -0.29 7.01
CA ILE A 97 11.13 -1.51 6.56
C ILE A 97 11.40 -2.38 7.78
N THR A 98 11.11 -3.68 7.71
CA THR A 98 11.39 -4.65 8.77
C THR A 98 12.16 -5.83 8.21
N THR A 99 12.96 -6.49 9.05
CA THR A 99 13.73 -7.70 8.67
C THR A 99 12.86 -8.95 8.60
N HIS A 100 11.66 -8.90 9.12
CA HIS A 100 10.67 -9.97 9.11
C HIS A 100 9.42 -9.48 8.35
N ASP A 101 8.29 -9.97 8.49
CA ASP A 101 7.06 -9.70 7.72
C ASP A 101 6.76 -8.19 7.52
N VAL A 102 7.21 -7.64 6.40
CA VAL A 102 7.20 -6.20 6.07
C VAL A 102 5.78 -5.68 5.80
N THR A 103 4.95 -6.49 5.14
CA THR A 103 3.68 -6.03 4.55
C THR A 103 2.59 -5.80 5.57
N ASN A 104 2.57 -6.59 6.64
CA ASN A 104 1.49 -6.53 7.63
C ASN A 104 1.56 -5.29 8.52
N PHE A 105 2.78 -4.90 8.94
CA PHE A 105 2.94 -3.80 9.88
C PHE A 105 2.54 -2.46 9.28
N ASP A 106 2.97 -2.18 8.06
CA ASP A 106 2.70 -0.91 7.38
C ASP A 106 1.20 -0.74 7.10
N VAL A 107 0.54 -1.76 6.55
CA VAL A 107 -0.92 -1.75 6.30
C VAL A 107 -1.71 -1.55 7.58
N LEU A 108 -1.35 -2.24 8.68
CA LEU A 108 -2.06 -2.12 9.94
C LEU A 108 -1.85 -0.75 10.59
N SER A 109 -0.66 -0.18 10.48
CA SER A 109 -0.35 1.17 10.93
C SER A 109 -1.19 2.21 10.17
N HIS A 110 -1.24 2.12 8.84
CA HIS A 110 -2.07 3.00 8.01
C HIS A 110 -3.57 2.83 8.29
N LYS A 111 -4.03 1.60 8.55
CA LYS A 111 -5.42 1.36 8.99
C LYS A 111 -5.71 2.05 10.32
N ALA A 112 -4.80 1.98 11.28
CA ALA A 112 -4.98 2.64 12.59
C ALA A 112 -5.06 4.16 12.42
N ILE A 113 -4.15 4.74 11.64
CA ILE A 113 -4.15 6.17 11.30
C ILE A 113 -5.45 6.55 10.58
N PHE A 114 -5.87 5.76 9.59
CA PHE A 114 -7.13 5.98 8.87
C PHE A 114 -8.32 6.04 9.83
N ASN A 115 -8.46 5.05 10.71
CA ASN A 115 -9.56 5.01 11.67
C ASN A 115 -9.54 6.22 12.63
N SER A 116 -8.36 6.61 13.13
CA SER A 116 -8.20 7.78 13.98
C SER A 116 -8.64 9.07 13.27
N LYS A 117 -8.19 9.26 12.04
CA LYS A 117 -8.51 10.44 11.23
C LYS A 117 -9.99 10.49 10.81
N VAL A 118 -10.59 9.34 10.54
CA VAL A 118 -12.04 9.24 10.30
C VAL A 118 -12.83 9.69 11.52
N HIS A 119 -12.41 9.25 12.70
CA HIS A 119 -13.06 9.64 13.96
C HIS A 119 -12.91 11.14 14.23
N GLU A 120 -11.71 11.68 14.07
CA GLU A 120 -11.41 13.11 14.19
C GLU A 120 -12.28 13.95 13.24
N LEU A 121 -12.32 13.56 11.94
CA LEU A 121 -13.14 14.23 10.94
C LEU A 121 -14.64 14.21 11.29
N ARG A 122 -15.13 13.08 11.83
CA ARG A 122 -16.52 12.97 12.26
C ARG A 122 -16.85 13.88 13.44
N GLN A 123 -15.93 14.04 14.37
CA GLN A 123 -16.09 14.98 15.48
C GLN A 123 -16.13 16.45 15.01
N GLU A 124 -15.29 16.79 14.02
CA GLU A 124 -15.24 18.16 13.48
C GLU A 124 -16.46 18.52 12.63
N LEU A 125 -16.92 17.57 11.80
CA LEU A 125 -18.06 17.82 10.90
C LEU A 125 -19.43 17.69 11.58
N GLY A 126 -19.50 16.99 12.73
CA GLY A 126 -20.78 16.71 13.38
C GLY A 126 -21.71 15.85 12.50
N ASP A 127 -23.01 16.14 12.57
CA ASP A 127 -24.07 15.39 11.85
C ASP A 127 -24.25 15.89 10.40
N GLN A 128 -23.15 15.96 9.65
CA GLN A 128 -23.21 16.32 8.23
C GLN A 128 -23.82 15.19 7.40
N HIS A 129 -24.34 15.57 6.22
CA HIS A 129 -24.90 14.62 5.27
C HIS A 129 -23.88 13.51 4.92
N PRO A 130 -24.28 12.23 4.95
CA PRO A 130 -23.36 11.09 4.79
C PRO A 130 -22.48 11.17 3.54
N GLU A 131 -23.03 11.66 2.42
CA GLU A 131 -22.28 11.80 1.16
C GLU A 131 -21.16 12.83 1.26
N VAL A 132 -21.41 13.94 1.97
CA VAL A 132 -20.39 14.98 2.22
C VAL A 132 -19.27 14.38 3.06
N PHE A 133 -19.61 13.69 4.14
CA PHE A 133 -18.64 13.02 5.01
C PHE A 133 -17.79 12.01 4.23
N ILE A 134 -18.41 11.11 3.46
CA ILE A 134 -17.68 10.11 2.66
C ILE A 134 -16.81 10.79 1.57
N SER A 135 -17.27 11.87 0.96
CA SER A 135 -16.48 12.65 0.00
C SER A 135 -15.22 13.23 0.66
N MET A 136 -15.35 13.79 1.87
CA MET A 136 -14.23 14.31 2.64
C MET A 136 -13.24 13.21 3.01
N VAL A 137 -13.72 12.06 3.52
CA VAL A 137 -12.88 10.91 3.81
C VAL A 137 -12.11 10.47 2.56
N GLN A 138 -12.80 10.35 1.42
CA GLN A 138 -12.17 9.92 0.18
C GLN A 138 -11.10 10.90 -0.30
N THR A 139 -11.36 12.19 -0.18
CA THR A 139 -10.44 13.23 -0.65
C THR A 139 -9.19 13.32 0.24
N TYR A 140 -9.38 13.31 1.55
CA TYR A 140 -8.29 13.63 2.49
C TYR A 140 -7.65 12.42 3.18
N LEU A 141 -8.35 11.30 3.31
CA LEU A 141 -7.89 10.19 4.13
C LEU A 141 -7.49 8.94 3.34
N THR A 142 -7.69 8.91 2.02
CA THR A 142 -7.33 7.75 1.18
C THR A 142 -5.99 7.90 0.47
N SER A 143 -5.14 8.84 0.88
CA SER A 143 -3.82 9.00 0.25
C SER A 143 -2.98 7.72 0.32
N MET A 144 -3.03 6.97 1.42
CA MET A 144 -2.38 5.66 1.61
C MET A 144 -1.00 5.61 0.96
N TYR A 145 -0.12 6.55 1.37
CA TYR A 145 1.22 6.66 0.83
C TYR A 145 1.94 5.30 0.91
N GLY A 146 2.62 4.93 -0.17
CA GLY A 146 3.35 3.66 -0.25
C GLY A 146 2.52 2.40 -0.44
N SER A 147 1.21 2.53 -0.59
CA SER A 147 0.32 1.38 -0.79
C SER A 147 0.62 0.52 -2.01
N ASN A 148 1.36 1.06 -2.99
CA ASN A 148 1.88 0.33 -4.13
C ASN A 148 2.94 -0.72 -3.78
N LEU A 149 3.48 -0.69 -2.54
CA LEU A 149 4.40 -1.70 -2.01
C LEU A 149 3.69 -2.78 -1.16
N TRP A 150 2.40 -2.63 -0.89
CA TRP A 150 1.65 -3.56 -0.07
C TRP A 150 1.22 -4.81 -0.82
N GLU A 151 1.04 -5.90 -0.11
CA GLU A 151 0.40 -7.11 -0.63
C GLU A 151 -1.12 -6.94 -0.60
N LEU A 152 -1.70 -6.54 -1.74
CA LEU A 152 -3.07 -6.04 -1.84
C LEU A 152 -4.14 -7.12 -1.59
N TYR A 153 -3.77 -8.38 -1.68
CA TYR A 153 -4.67 -9.52 -1.45
C TYR A 153 -4.44 -10.23 -0.12
N HIS A 154 -3.49 -9.74 0.67
CA HIS A 154 -3.22 -10.30 1.99
C HIS A 154 -4.34 -9.98 3.00
N ALA A 155 -4.44 -10.80 4.04
CA ALA A 155 -5.43 -10.63 5.11
C ALA A 155 -5.38 -9.25 5.80
N SER A 156 -4.20 -8.63 5.90
CA SER A 156 -4.05 -7.28 6.44
C SER A 156 -4.71 -6.21 5.56
N ALA A 157 -4.58 -6.31 4.24
CA ALA A 157 -5.27 -5.42 3.31
C ALA A 157 -6.80 -5.59 3.40
N ASN A 158 -7.27 -6.83 3.53
CA ASN A 158 -8.70 -7.10 3.74
C ASN A 158 -9.26 -6.46 5.02
N LYS A 159 -8.44 -6.30 6.07
CA LYS A 159 -8.85 -5.55 7.28
C LYS A 159 -9.06 -4.05 6.98
N LEU A 160 -8.28 -3.46 6.09
CA LEU A 160 -8.46 -2.08 5.64
C LEU A 160 -9.72 -1.96 4.77
N TYR A 161 -9.96 -2.91 3.85
CA TYR A 161 -11.18 -2.94 3.03
C TYR A 161 -12.44 -3.09 3.89
N SER A 162 -12.37 -3.89 4.93
CA SER A 162 -13.46 -4.05 5.91
C SER A 162 -13.70 -2.76 6.71
N ALA A 163 -12.63 -2.06 7.09
CA ALA A 163 -12.75 -0.78 7.79
C ALA A 163 -13.43 0.28 6.90
N TRP A 164 -13.13 0.31 5.60
CA TRP A 164 -13.80 1.16 4.62
C TRP A 164 -15.30 0.85 4.52
N ASN A 165 -15.66 -0.42 4.38
CA ASN A 165 -17.07 -0.83 4.31
C ASN A 165 -17.82 -0.48 5.61
N PHE A 166 -17.19 -0.68 6.76
CA PHE A 166 -17.75 -0.34 8.06
C PHE A 166 -17.99 1.18 8.21
N LEU A 167 -17.03 1.99 7.73
CA LEU A 167 -17.18 3.45 7.70
C LEU A 167 -18.43 3.87 6.93
N ILE A 168 -18.65 3.31 5.73
CA ILE A 168 -19.81 3.64 4.90
C ILE A 168 -21.10 3.21 5.58
N LYS A 169 -21.15 1.98 6.12
CA LYS A 169 -22.32 1.51 6.87
C LYS A 169 -22.68 2.45 8.01
N ASN A 170 -21.68 2.86 8.79
CA ASN A 170 -21.91 3.79 9.90
C ASN A 170 -22.35 5.19 9.44
N ALA A 171 -21.81 5.69 8.32
CA ALA A 171 -22.18 7.00 7.81
C ALA A 171 -23.63 7.06 7.35
N PHE A 172 -24.15 5.96 6.77
CA PHE A 172 -25.51 5.85 6.29
C PHE A 172 -26.46 5.11 7.26
N ASN A 173 -26.04 4.88 8.49
CA ASN A 173 -26.80 4.12 9.50
C ASN A 173 -27.31 2.76 9.00
N LEU A 174 -26.51 2.07 8.17
CA LEU A 174 -26.87 0.78 7.61
C LEU A 174 -26.62 -0.34 8.64
N PRO A 175 -27.47 -1.37 8.67
CA PRO A 175 -27.23 -2.55 9.50
C PRO A 175 -25.89 -3.22 9.22
N TYR A 176 -25.29 -3.82 10.24
CA TYR A 176 -23.98 -4.50 10.11
C TYR A 176 -23.97 -5.58 9.01
N PRO A 177 -25.02 -6.43 8.84
CA PRO A 177 -25.06 -7.47 7.82
C PRO A 177 -25.23 -6.94 6.39
N THR A 178 -25.45 -5.63 6.19
CA THR A 178 -25.61 -5.04 4.86
C THR A 178 -24.48 -5.46 3.92
N HIS A 179 -24.83 -5.96 2.75
CA HIS A 179 -23.86 -6.41 1.75
C HIS A 179 -22.98 -5.27 1.24
N ARG A 180 -21.71 -5.56 0.96
CA ARG A 180 -20.73 -4.58 0.44
C ARG A 180 -21.15 -3.92 -0.88
N TYR A 181 -21.95 -4.60 -1.69
CA TYR A 181 -22.49 -4.04 -2.95
C TYR A 181 -23.42 -2.86 -2.71
N ILE A 182 -24.23 -2.97 -1.67
CA ILE A 182 -25.13 -1.89 -1.27
C ILE A 182 -24.34 -0.65 -0.89
N THR A 183 -23.29 -0.81 -0.08
CA THR A 183 -22.43 0.29 0.33
C THR A 183 -21.72 0.98 -0.84
N PHE A 184 -21.33 0.20 -1.85
CA PHE A 184 -20.73 0.76 -3.07
C PHE A 184 -21.73 1.56 -3.89
N ASN A 185 -22.93 1.02 -4.13
CA ASN A 185 -23.94 1.67 -4.95
C ASN A 185 -24.49 2.96 -4.31
N ILE A 186 -24.69 2.99 -2.99
CA ILE A 186 -25.17 4.19 -2.27
C ILE A 186 -24.20 5.36 -2.43
N THR A 187 -22.91 5.11 -2.34
CA THR A 187 -21.94 6.20 -2.31
C THR A 187 -21.58 6.72 -3.69
N ASN A 188 -21.81 5.93 -4.74
CA ASN A 188 -21.27 6.17 -6.10
C ASN A 188 -19.76 6.54 -6.08
N LYS A 189 -19.03 6.08 -5.06
CA LYS A 189 -17.62 6.41 -4.83
C LYS A 189 -16.76 5.18 -5.04
N THR A 190 -15.57 5.40 -5.55
CA THR A 190 -14.60 4.33 -5.77
C THR A 190 -14.23 3.65 -4.45
N HIS A 191 -14.41 2.35 -4.35
CA HIS A 191 -13.97 1.58 -3.19
C HIS A 191 -12.45 1.68 -3.01
N ILE A 192 -11.98 1.77 -1.76
CA ILE A 192 -10.55 1.91 -1.47
C ILE A 192 -9.71 0.82 -2.13
N ARG A 193 -10.19 -0.43 -2.19
CA ARG A 193 -9.51 -1.54 -2.87
C ARG A 193 -9.22 -1.22 -4.33
N VAL A 194 -10.20 -0.70 -5.07
CA VAL A 194 -10.03 -0.31 -6.48
C VAL A 194 -8.99 0.80 -6.61
N SER A 195 -9.03 1.78 -5.71
CA SER A 195 -8.02 2.85 -5.69
C SER A 195 -6.60 2.33 -5.47
N LEU A 196 -6.43 1.34 -4.58
CA LEU A 196 -5.13 0.73 -4.33
C LEU A 196 -4.64 -0.13 -5.50
N LEU A 197 -5.54 -0.91 -6.13
CA LEU A 197 -5.21 -1.68 -7.34
C LEU A 197 -4.78 -0.75 -8.49
N ARG A 198 -5.52 0.34 -8.72
CA ARG A 198 -5.16 1.35 -9.74
C ARG A 198 -3.79 1.96 -9.47
N ARG A 199 -3.46 2.27 -8.23
CA ARG A 199 -2.14 2.78 -7.86
C ARG A 199 -1.04 1.77 -8.14
N PHE A 200 -1.28 0.49 -7.83
CA PHE A 200 -0.31 -0.56 -8.12
C PHE A 200 -0.07 -0.72 -9.63
N VAL A 201 -1.13 -0.73 -10.45
CA VAL A 201 -0.99 -0.83 -11.91
C VAL A 201 -0.27 0.39 -12.48
N ASN A 202 -0.61 1.60 -12.03
CA ASN A 202 0.11 2.82 -12.42
C ASN A 202 1.59 2.77 -12.01
N PHE A 203 1.89 2.27 -10.82
CA PHE A 203 3.27 2.09 -10.36
C PHE A 203 4.01 1.08 -11.23
N TYR A 204 3.39 -0.07 -11.53
CA TYR A 204 3.95 -1.05 -12.44
C TYR A 204 4.25 -0.45 -13.82
N THR A 205 3.29 0.27 -14.40
CA THR A 205 3.46 0.96 -15.70
C THR A 205 4.59 1.97 -15.65
N ALA A 206 4.70 2.75 -14.58
CA ALA A 206 5.79 3.71 -14.41
C ALA A 206 7.16 3.03 -14.30
N LEU A 207 7.25 1.86 -13.64
CA LEU A 207 8.49 1.06 -13.60
C LEU A 207 8.84 0.49 -14.97
N ALA A 208 7.86 -0.04 -15.70
CA ALA A 208 8.06 -0.64 -17.04
C ALA A 208 8.51 0.41 -18.08
N LEU A 209 8.07 1.66 -17.92
CA LEU A 209 8.42 2.79 -18.80
C LEU A 209 9.61 3.60 -18.28
N CYS A 210 10.25 3.17 -17.19
CA CYS A 210 11.38 3.90 -16.61
C CYS A 210 12.56 3.95 -17.58
N PRO A 211 13.17 5.12 -17.79
CA PRO A 211 14.34 5.25 -18.70
C PRO A 211 15.60 4.58 -18.15
N LYS A 212 15.60 4.14 -16.89
CA LYS A 212 16.73 3.45 -16.25
C LYS A 212 16.60 1.95 -16.42
N PRO A 213 17.47 1.29 -17.23
CA PRO A 213 17.36 -0.13 -17.52
C PRO A 213 17.49 -1.01 -16.27
N GLU A 214 18.22 -0.56 -15.24
CA GLU A 214 18.35 -1.26 -13.98
C GLU A 214 16.99 -1.39 -13.25
N ILE A 215 16.16 -0.35 -13.29
CA ILE A 215 14.83 -0.35 -12.66
C ILE A 215 13.88 -1.26 -13.43
N VAL A 216 13.89 -1.18 -14.75
CA VAL A 216 13.08 -2.07 -15.61
C VAL A 216 13.47 -3.52 -15.37
N HIS A 217 14.77 -3.83 -15.34
CA HIS A 217 15.28 -5.16 -15.07
C HIS A 217 14.80 -5.69 -13.70
N LEU A 218 14.93 -4.87 -12.64
CA LEU A 218 14.46 -5.24 -11.31
C LEU A 218 12.95 -5.50 -11.29
N ALA A 219 12.15 -4.68 -11.96
CA ALA A 219 10.71 -4.88 -12.07
C ALA A 219 10.36 -6.20 -12.76
N HIS A 220 11.08 -6.57 -13.81
CA HIS A 220 10.92 -7.87 -14.50
C HIS A 220 11.25 -9.05 -13.59
N LEU A 221 12.36 -8.99 -12.86
CA LEU A 221 12.73 -10.04 -11.91
C LEU A 221 11.68 -10.19 -10.82
N GLN A 222 11.23 -9.08 -10.24
CA GLN A 222 10.23 -9.09 -9.18
C GLN A 222 8.87 -9.60 -9.67
N LYS A 223 8.45 -9.24 -10.89
CA LYS A 223 7.22 -9.75 -11.51
C LYS A 223 7.24 -11.27 -11.67
N SER A 224 8.37 -11.83 -12.06
CA SER A 224 8.54 -13.27 -12.29
C SER A 224 8.66 -14.09 -11.00
N ASP A 225 9.04 -13.47 -9.88
CA ASP A 225 9.20 -14.13 -8.59
C ASP A 225 7.92 -14.07 -7.76
N GLN A 226 7.15 -15.14 -7.73
CA GLN A 226 5.94 -15.26 -6.91
C GLN A 226 6.20 -15.24 -5.38
N ARG A 227 7.44 -15.35 -4.94
CA ARG A 227 7.80 -15.14 -3.53
C ARG A 227 7.83 -13.65 -3.19
N SER A 228 8.02 -12.79 -4.17
CA SER A 228 7.95 -11.35 -3.98
C SER A 228 6.50 -10.87 -3.84
N VAL A 229 6.29 -9.83 -3.03
CA VAL A 229 4.99 -9.15 -2.92
C VAL A 229 4.52 -8.60 -4.27
N PHE A 230 5.46 -8.03 -5.02
CA PHE A 230 5.21 -7.46 -6.33
C PHE A 230 4.72 -8.51 -7.34
N GLY A 231 5.39 -9.67 -7.41
CA GLY A 231 5.01 -10.78 -8.30
C GLY A 231 3.67 -11.39 -7.90
N ARG A 232 3.41 -11.57 -6.60
CA ARG A 232 2.09 -12.05 -6.12
C ARG A 232 0.97 -11.09 -6.50
N ASN A 233 1.16 -9.78 -6.32
CA ASN A 233 0.16 -8.80 -6.76
C ASN A 233 -0.09 -8.87 -8.26
N CYS A 234 0.97 -8.93 -9.09
CA CYS A 234 0.84 -9.06 -10.54
C CYS A 234 0.02 -10.30 -10.92
N ALA A 235 0.36 -11.46 -10.36
CA ALA A 235 -0.33 -12.72 -10.66
C ALA A 235 -1.81 -12.66 -10.25
N GLN A 236 -2.11 -12.14 -9.07
CA GLN A 236 -3.48 -12.09 -8.55
C GLN A 236 -4.35 -11.07 -9.31
N ILE A 237 -3.77 -9.92 -9.70
CA ILE A 237 -4.46 -8.95 -10.56
C ILE A 237 -4.75 -9.58 -11.93
N CYS A 238 -3.78 -10.24 -12.56
CA CYS A 238 -4.03 -10.90 -13.83
C CYS A 238 -5.15 -11.95 -13.75
N ASN A 239 -5.17 -12.75 -12.68
CA ASN A 239 -6.23 -13.72 -12.46
C ASN A 239 -7.60 -13.06 -12.24
N GLU A 240 -7.67 -11.99 -11.44
CA GLU A 240 -8.92 -11.31 -11.15
C GLU A 240 -9.53 -10.63 -12.38
N PHE A 241 -8.69 -10.05 -13.23
CA PHE A 241 -9.15 -9.33 -14.43
C PHE A 241 -9.09 -10.19 -15.70
N ASN A 242 -8.79 -11.49 -15.56
CA ASN A 242 -8.72 -12.45 -16.66
C ASN A 242 -7.85 -11.99 -17.83
N VAL A 243 -6.67 -11.45 -17.52
CA VAL A 243 -5.66 -11.02 -18.51
C VAL A 243 -4.41 -11.88 -18.41
N ASN A 244 -3.71 -12.08 -19.54
CA ASN A 244 -2.49 -12.87 -19.56
C ASN A 244 -1.29 -12.09 -18.94
N SER A 245 -1.32 -10.78 -19.02
CA SER A 245 -0.27 -9.93 -18.49
C SER A 245 -0.83 -8.63 -17.94
N ILE A 246 -0.26 -8.16 -16.83
CA ILE A 246 -0.58 -6.87 -16.25
C ILE A 246 -0.32 -5.69 -17.22
N ASN A 247 0.52 -5.89 -18.23
CA ASN A 247 0.74 -4.89 -19.30
C ASN A 247 -0.50 -4.63 -20.17
N GLU A 248 -1.46 -5.56 -20.17
CA GLU A 248 -2.70 -5.44 -20.92
C GLU A 248 -3.73 -4.57 -20.20
N LEU A 249 -3.50 -4.24 -18.92
CA LEU A 249 -4.42 -3.47 -18.11
C LEU A 249 -4.06 -1.97 -18.14
N ASP A 250 -5.04 -1.13 -18.50
CA ASP A 250 -5.03 0.27 -18.13
C ASP A 250 -5.61 0.42 -16.71
N CYS A 251 -5.11 1.37 -15.94
CA CYS A 251 -5.65 1.66 -14.60
C CYS A 251 -7.14 2.04 -14.64
N ARG A 252 -7.66 2.50 -15.78
CA ARG A 252 -9.08 2.80 -16.01
C ARG A 252 -9.94 1.55 -16.11
N ASP A 253 -9.37 0.43 -16.58
CA ASP A 253 -10.05 -0.86 -16.70
C ASP A 253 -10.24 -1.53 -15.34
N ILE A 254 -9.46 -1.10 -14.35
CA ILE A 254 -9.65 -1.51 -12.95
C ILE A 254 -10.87 -0.75 -12.39
N CYS A 255 -12.00 -1.14 -12.85
CA CYS A 255 -13.29 -0.90 -12.20
C CYS A 255 -13.69 -2.21 -11.51
N MET A 256 -14.73 -2.26 -10.76
CA MET A 256 -15.22 -3.50 -10.13
C MET A 256 -15.98 -4.37 -11.17
N PRO A 257 -15.32 -5.01 -12.18
CA PRO A 257 -16.02 -5.69 -13.28
C PRO A 257 -16.80 -6.91 -12.79
N SER A 258 -16.27 -7.64 -11.84
CA SER A 258 -16.95 -8.77 -11.19
C SER A 258 -18.28 -8.36 -10.53
N ILE A 259 -18.46 -7.09 -10.22
CA ILE A 259 -19.72 -6.56 -9.68
C ILE A 259 -20.78 -6.38 -10.78
N MET A 260 -20.35 -6.14 -12.02
CA MET A 260 -21.30 -5.93 -13.12
C MET A 260 -21.89 -7.25 -13.65
N GLU A 261 -21.08 -8.32 -13.70
CA GLU A 261 -21.58 -9.66 -14.07
C GLU A 261 -22.38 -10.30 -12.93
N GLU A 262 -21.93 -10.16 -11.69
CA GLU A 262 -22.69 -10.55 -10.50
C GLU A 262 -23.97 -9.69 -10.32
N ARG A 263 -24.10 -8.51 -10.92
CA ARG A 263 -25.30 -7.65 -10.80
C ARG A 263 -26.60 -8.35 -11.19
N GLN A 264 -26.58 -9.23 -12.17
CA GLN A 264 -27.81 -9.93 -12.59
C GLN A 264 -28.18 -11.06 -11.61
N GLU A 265 -27.21 -11.75 -11.06
CA GLU A 265 -27.46 -12.83 -10.09
C GLU A 265 -27.87 -12.32 -8.70
N TRP A 266 -27.45 -11.09 -8.35
CA TRP A 266 -27.69 -10.51 -7.02
C TRP A 266 -28.81 -9.49 -6.94
N ARG A 267 -29.42 -9.09 -8.07
CA ARG A 267 -30.55 -8.14 -8.07
C ARG A 267 -31.72 -8.62 -7.22
N ILE A 268 -32.10 -9.87 -7.33
CA ILE A 268 -33.23 -10.44 -6.60
C ILE A 268 -32.94 -10.61 -5.11
N PRO A 269 -31.81 -11.24 -4.69
CA PRO A 269 -31.43 -11.30 -3.28
C PRO A 269 -31.29 -9.92 -2.63
N MET A 270 -30.69 -8.95 -3.32
CA MET A 270 -30.51 -7.59 -2.84
C MET A 270 -31.84 -6.87 -2.63
N LEU A 271 -32.84 -7.10 -3.49
CA LEU A 271 -34.21 -6.59 -3.34
C LEU A 271 -34.89 -7.23 -2.14
N MET A 272 -34.70 -8.52 -1.95
CA MET A 272 -35.23 -9.26 -0.80
C MET A 272 -34.60 -8.81 0.51
N ASP A 273 -33.29 -8.55 0.54
CA ASP A 273 -32.60 -8.00 1.71
C ASP A 273 -33.11 -6.62 2.07
N LEU A 274 -33.37 -5.75 1.08
CA LEU A 274 -33.98 -4.42 1.30
C LEU A 274 -35.43 -4.51 1.83
N ILE A 275 -36.21 -5.44 1.31
CA ILE A 275 -37.60 -5.67 1.77
C ILE A 275 -37.58 -6.18 3.21
N ASN A 276 -36.72 -7.15 3.51
CA ASN A 276 -36.57 -7.70 4.85
C ASN A 276 -36.06 -6.67 5.86
N MET A 277 -35.14 -5.76 5.44
CA MET A 277 -34.69 -4.63 6.28
C MET A 277 -35.81 -3.64 6.60
N ARG A 278 -36.79 -3.47 5.70
CA ARG A 278 -37.95 -2.60 5.90
C ARG A 278 -38.96 -3.19 6.90
N ASP A 279 -39.07 -4.50 6.93
CA ASP A 279 -39.99 -5.20 7.83
C ASP A 279 -39.44 -5.32 9.26
N ASP A 280 -38.09 -5.27 9.42
CA ASP A 280 -37.38 -5.13 10.71
C ASP A 280 -37.35 -3.68 11.21
N THR A 281 -38.43 -3.08 11.29
CA THR A 281 -39.07 -1.86 11.86
C THR A 281 -38.25 -0.78 12.55
N ASN A 282 -36.92 -0.74 12.46
CA ASN A 282 -36.11 0.31 13.09
C ASN A 282 -35.01 0.92 12.18
N CYS A 283 -35.18 0.84 10.87
CA CYS A 283 -34.23 1.44 9.95
C CYS A 283 -34.83 2.71 9.32
N ASP A 284 -34.64 3.86 9.95
CA ASP A 284 -34.94 5.18 9.39
C ASP A 284 -33.90 5.53 8.28
N LEU A 285 -33.95 4.77 7.17
CA LEU A 285 -33.25 5.20 5.96
C LEU A 285 -33.98 6.42 5.41
N PRO A 286 -33.27 7.54 5.12
CA PRO A 286 -33.88 8.68 4.47
C PRO A 286 -34.62 8.26 3.18
N ALA A 287 -35.78 8.81 2.94
CA ALA A 287 -36.65 8.44 1.83
C ALA A 287 -35.99 8.61 0.45
N ASP A 288 -35.10 9.60 0.32
CA ASP A 288 -34.29 9.86 -0.85
C ASP A 288 -33.24 8.76 -1.11
N VAL A 289 -32.65 8.21 -0.07
CA VAL A 289 -31.73 7.06 -0.17
C VAL A 289 -32.48 5.83 -0.66
N MET A 290 -33.67 5.56 -0.11
CA MET A 290 -34.52 4.45 -0.56
C MET A 290 -35.00 4.64 -2.00
N THR A 291 -35.37 5.86 -2.40
CA THR A 291 -35.80 6.15 -3.76
C THR A 291 -34.65 5.98 -4.77
N ASN A 292 -33.46 6.44 -4.43
CA ASN A 292 -32.27 6.22 -5.26
C ASN A 292 -31.89 4.72 -5.34
N PHE A 293 -32.08 3.97 -4.28
CA PHE A 293 -31.89 2.52 -4.26
C PHE A 293 -32.82 1.79 -5.20
N ILE A 294 -34.13 2.10 -5.11
CA ILE A 294 -35.15 1.52 -5.96
C ILE A 294 -34.89 1.88 -7.43
N ASN A 295 -34.50 3.11 -7.71
CA ASN A 295 -34.18 3.57 -9.07
C ASN A 295 -32.93 2.86 -9.63
N ILE A 296 -31.87 2.64 -8.83
CA ILE A 296 -30.67 1.90 -9.25
C ILE A 296 -30.98 0.43 -9.53
N ILE A 297 -31.89 -0.18 -8.74
CA ILE A 297 -32.26 -1.60 -8.87
C ILE A 297 -33.28 -1.78 -10.02
N CYS A 298 -34.24 -0.89 -10.16
CA CYS A 298 -35.35 -1.04 -11.11
C CYS A 298 -35.10 -0.39 -12.46
N CYS A 299 -34.29 0.67 -12.56
CA CYS A 299 -34.11 1.48 -13.76
C CYS A 299 -32.68 1.48 -14.31
N GLY A 300 -31.80 0.61 -13.82
CA GLY A 300 -30.44 0.50 -14.34
C GLY A 300 -30.43 -0.24 -15.67
N ASP A 301 -30.48 0.52 -16.78
CA ASP A 301 -30.04 0.12 -18.12
C ASP A 301 -28.51 0.22 -18.21
#